data_ff63ecb96e6f9e753db721b6e3e84e34
#
_entry.id   ff63ecb96e6f9e753db721b6e3e84e34
#
_cell.length_a   1.000
_cell.length_b   1.000
_cell.length_c   1.000
_cell.angle_alpha   90.00
_cell.angle_beta   90.00
_cell.angle_gamma   90.00
#
_symmetry.space_group_name_H-M   'P 1'
#
loop_
_entity.id
_entity.type
_entity.pdbx_description
1 polymer ?
#
loop_
_entity_poly.entity_id
_entity_poly.type
_entity_poly.pdbx_seq_one_letter_code
_entity_poly.pdbx_strand_id
1 'polypeptide(L)'
;VQPFSAQAYRQMLQASVSQWRAAFPQTACLLIAPGDRGVLLRRSQKGSMSAPRGAEAAAPDVLRFTRVHDEIGRIQKQVAQANGCHAWSMFEAMGGAGGAYRWARHNPPLMARDLIHFTVPGYQRLAQLMAQDLGWGPALFDPSPLPSPAANR
;
A
#
# COMPACT_ATOMS: atom_id res chain seq x y z
N VAL A 1 6.86 18.79 9.47
CA VAL A 1 5.98 17.94 8.64
C VAL A 1 4.58 18.09 9.19
N GLN A 2 3.63 18.56 8.37
CA GLN A 2 2.23 18.67 8.81
C GLN A 2 1.65 17.28 9.09
N PRO A 3 0.83 17.13 10.14
CA PRO A 3 0.15 15.87 10.42
C PRO A 3 -0.81 15.53 9.26
N PHE A 4 -1.05 14.23 9.03
CA PHE A 4 -2.01 13.76 8.03
C PHE A 4 -3.42 14.29 8.36
N SER A 5 -4.07 14.88 7.36
CA SER A 5 -5.46 15.34 7.44
C SER A 5 -6.34 14.49 6.52
N ALA A 6 -7.18 13.65 7.10
CA ALA A 6 -8.12 12.79 6.37
C ALA A 6 -9.09 13.61 5.52
N GLN A 7 -9.56 14.76 6.04
CA GLN A 7 -10.48 15.64 5.31
C GLN A 7 -9.82 16.27 4.07
N ALA A 8 -8.61 16.82 4.23
CA ALA A 8 -7.88 17.43 3.12
C ALA A 8 -7.53 16.39 2.05
N TYR A 9 -7.09 15.18 2.48
CA TYR A 9 -6.81 14.08 1.58
C TYR A 9 -8.06 13.65 0.79
N ARG A 10 -9.21 13.50 1.46
CA ARG A 10 -10.48 13.17 0.81
C ARG A 10 -10.88 14.19 -0.23
N GLN A 11 -10.81 15.47 0.10
CA GLN A 11 -11.19 16.56 -0.83
C GLN A 11 -10.30 16.57 -2.07
N MET A 12 -8.99 16.46 -1.88
CA MET A 12 -8.02 16.40 -2.98
C MET A 12 -8.27 15.17 -3.87
N LEU A 13 -8.43 13.98 -3.26
CA LEU A 13 -8.66 12.75 -4.00
C LEU A 13 -9.98 12.80 -4.78
N GLN A 14 -11.06 13.27 -4.16
CA GLN A 14 -12.36 13.43 -4.82
C GLN A 14 -12.24 14.34 -6.04
N ALA A 15 -11.60 15.51 -5.90
CA ALA A 15 -11.40 16.42 -7.01
C ALA A 15 -10.60 15.78 -8.16
N SER A 16 -9.50 15.10 -7.83
CA SER A 16 -8.64 14.43 -8.82
C SER A 16 -9.39 13.33 -9.57
N VAL A 17 -10.13 12.47 -8.83
CA VAL A 17 -10.89 11.37 -9.45
C VAL A 17 -12.03 11.90 -10.31
N SER A 18 -12.74 12.95 -9.86
CA SER A 18 -13.81 13.58 -10.65
C SER A 18 -13.29 14.18 -11.95
N GLN A 19 -12.15 14.89 -11.91
CA GLN A 19 -11.52 15.44 -13.13
C GLN A 19 -11.09 14.33 -14.09
N TRP A 20 -10.48 13.26 -13.56
CA TRP A 20 -10.08 12.12 -14.38
C TRP A 20 -11.29 11.44 -15.03
N ARG A 21 -12.37 11.21 -14.27
CA ARG A 21 -13.61 10.62 -14.79
C ARG A 21 -14.28 11.50 -15.87
N ALA A 22 -14.24 12.83 -15.71
CA ALA A 22 -14.73 13.75 -16.70
C ALA A 22 -13.93 13.69 -18.02
N ALA A 23 -12.61 13.58 -17.91
CA ALA A 23 -11.73 13.47 -19.08
C ALA A 23 -11.80 12.10 -19.78
N PHE A 24 -12.04 11.03 -19.01
CA PHE A 24 -12.04 9.64 -19.51
C PHE A 24 -13.29 8.86 -19.05
N PRO A 25 -14.50 9.25 -19.49
CA PRO A 25 -15.76 8.72 -18.95
C PRO A 25 -15.97 7.22 -19.21
N GLN A 26 -15.38 6.68 -20.27
CA GLN A 26 -15.55 5.27 -20.67
C GLN A 26 -14.41 4.36 -20.18
N THR A 27 -13.41 4.92 -19.51
CA THR A 27 -12.23 4.14 -19.07
C THR A 27 -12.50 3.48 -17.74
N ALA A 28 -12.05 2.23 -17.57
CA ALA A 28 -12.04 1.57 -16.28
C ALA A 28 -11.16 2.35 -15.28
N CYS A 29 -11.61 2.40 -14.03
CA CYS A 29 -10.96 3.16 -12.97
C CYS A 29 -10.71 2.25 -11.76
N LEU A 30 -9.46 2.19 -11.32
CA LEU A 30 -9.04 1.44 -10.14
C LEU A 30 -8.15 2.32 -9.25
N LEU A 31 -8.55 2.49 -8.00
CA LEU A 31 -7.70 3.10 -6.96
C LEU A 31 -7.00 1.99 -6.18
N ILE A 32 -5.68 2.12 -6.04
CA ILE A 32 -4.87 1.17 -5.26
C ILE A 32 -4.41 1.88 -3.98
N ALA A 33 -4.88 1.37 -2.84
CA ALA A 33 -4.49 1.89 -1.54
C ALA A 33 -3.11 1.38 -1.11
N PRO A 34 -2.34 2.17 -0.34
CA PRO A 34 -1.00 1.80 0.09
C PRO A 34 -1.01 0.56 0.99
N GLY A 35 0.11 -0.16 0.99
CA GLY A 35 0.36 -1.27 1.91
C GLY A 35 0.64 -0.80 3.33
N ASP A 36 0.69 -1.76 4.28
CA ASP A 36 1.15 -1.46 5.63
C ASP A 36 2.63 -1.07 5.64
N ARG A 37 3.00 -0.21 6.57
CA ARG A 37 4.37 0.26 6.78
C ARG A 37 4.74 0.18 8.24
N GLY A 38 5.88 -0.45 8.53
CA GLY A 38 6.41 -0.55 9.87
C GLY A 38 7.29 0.63 10.29
N VAL A 39 7.67 0.63 11.56
CA VAL A 39 8.65 1.53 12.14
C VAL A 39 9.92 0.73 12.41
N LEU A 40 11.02 1.13 11.76
CA LEU A 40 12.32 0.53 12.05
C LEU A 40 12.84 1.06 13.39
N LEU A 41 12.85 0.20 14.38
CA LEU A 41 13.44 0.50 15.68
C LEU A 41 14.97 0.37 15.57
N ARG A 42 15.68 1.48 15.67
CA ARG A 42 17.13 1.44 15.82
C ARG A 42 17.44 0.76 17.17
N ARG A 43 18.26 -0.29 17.15
CA ARG A 43 18.84 -0.82 18.38
C ARG A 43 19.57 0.33 19.07
N SER A 44 19.15 0.69 20.29
CA SER A 44 19.93 1.56 21.15
C SER A 44 21.33 0.93 21.27
N GLN A 45 22.38 1.65 20.83
CA GLN A 45 23.74 1.21 21.07
C GLN A 45 23.92 1.16 22.60
N LYS A 46 24.00 -0.04 23.16
CA LYS A 46 24.49 -0.25 24.54
C LYS A 46 25.89 0.37 24.59
N GLY A 47 26.02 1.58 25.18
CA GLY A 47 27.33 2.19 25.37
C GLY A 47 27.39 3.71 25.42
N SER A 48 26.32 4.46 25.19
CA SER A 48 26.36 5.91 25.42
C SER A 48 26.00 6.24 26.86
N MET A 49 27.01 6.51 27.70
CA MET A 49 26.91 6.95 29.09
C MET A 49 26.44 8.40 29.23
N SER A 50 25.45 8.86 28.47
CA SER A 50 24.92 10.23 28.58
C SER A 50 23.44 10.27 28.19
N ALA A 51 22.61 9.47 28.82
CA ALA A 51 21.16 9.71 28.82
C ALA A 51 20.84 10.61 30.03
N PRO A 52 20.12 11.73 29.85
CA PRO A 52 19.62 12.50 31.01
C PRO A 52 18.71 11.59 31.84
N ARG A 53 19.04 11.43 33.12
CA ARG A 53 18.17 10.75 34.10
C ARG A 53 16.90 11.57 34.24
N GLY A 54 15.75 11.02 33.77
CA GLY A 54 14.44 11.62 34.10
C GLY A 54 13.37 11.65 33.03
N ALA A 55 13.65 11.33 31.78
CA ALA A 55 12.59 11.17 30.79
C ALA A 55 12.39 9.68 30.51
N GLU A 56 11.32 9.10 31.02
CA GLU A 56 10.85 7.79 30.61
C GLU A 56 10.47 7.90 29.14
N ALA A 57 11.38 7.48 28.24
CA ALA A 57 11.16 7.55 26.81
C ALA A 57 9.94 6.66 26.51
N ALA A 58 8.84 7.28 26.10
CA ALA A 58 7.63 6.57 25.73
C ALA A 58 7.97 5.48 24.70
N ALA A 59 7.40 4.29 24.86
CA ALA A 59 7.62 3.18 23.95
C ALA A 59 7.30 3.64 22.49
N PRO A 60 8.13 3.27 21.52
CA PRO A 60 7.92 3.73 20.16
C PRO A 60 6.60 3.18 19.61
N ASP A 61 5.78 4.07 19.03
CA ASP A 61 4.53 3.70 18.40
C ASP A 61 4.79 2.98 17.07
N VAL A 62 4.89 1.66 17.14
CA VAL A 62 5.20 0.79 15.99
C VAL A 62 4.08 0.73 14.95
N LEU A 63 2.86 1.15 15.30
CA LEU A 63 1.69 1.15 14.40
C LEU A 63 1.28 2.55 13.93
N ARG A 64 2.08 3.58 14.17
CA ARG A 64 1.70 4.96 13.80
C ARG A 64 1.41 5.12 12.31
N PHE A 65 2.18 4.47 11.44
CA PHE A 65 1.96 4.52 9.99
C PHE A 65 0.81 3.63 9.56
N THR A 66 0.64 2.49 10.21
CA THR A 66 -0.48 1.57 10.01
C THR A 66 -1.81 2.30 10.08
N ARG A 67 -2.05 3.11 11.12
CA ARG A 67 -3.31 3.86 11.28
C ARG A 67 -3.55 4.85 10.15
N VAL A 68 -2.51 5.52 9.67
CA VAL A 68 -2.62 6.45 8.54
C VAL A 68 -2.93 5.71 7.24
N HIS A 69 -2.27 4.58 6.98
CA HIS A 69 -2.49 3.80 5.76
C HIS A 69 -3.86 3.14 5.73
N ASP A 70 -4.36 2.66 6.86
CA ASP A 70 -5.72 2.16 7.01
C ASP A 70 -6.75 3.26 6.69
N GLU A 71 -6.56 4.47 7.26
CA GLU A 71 -7.43 5.62 7.00
C GLU A 71 -7.41 6.02 5.52
N ILE A 72 -6.23 6.08 4.89
CA ILE A 72 -6.08 6.33 3.45
C ILE A 72 -6.86 5.30 2.64
N GLY A 73 -6.73 4.01 2.96
CA GLY A 73 -7.43 2.93 2.28
C GLY A 73 -8.95 3.07 2.37
N ARG A 74 -9.47 3.39 3.56
CA ARG A 74 -10.91 3.64 3.77
C ARG A 74 -11.41 4.82 2.96
N ILE A 75 -10.66 5.92 2.92
CA ILE A 75 -11.02 7.10 2.12
C ILE A 75 -11.01 6.77 0.63
N GLN A 76 -9.99 6.07 0.13
CA GLN A 76 -9.90 5.68 -1.28
C GLN A 76 -11.08 4.78 -1.68
N LYS A 77 -11.45 3.82 -0.86
CA LYS A 77 -12.60 2.94 -1.10
C LYS A 77 -13.91 3.75 -1.22
N GLN A 78 -14.13 4.71 -0.32
CA GLN A 78 -15.32 5.56 -0.36
C GLN A 78 -15.35 6.47 -1.59
N VAL A 79 -14.21 7.11 -1.93
CA VAL A 79 -14.11 7.97 -3.11
C VAL A 79 -14.24 7.16 -4.40
N ALA A 80 -13.63 5.99 -4.49
CA ALA A 80 -13.78 5.10 -5.64
C ALA A 80 -15.25 4.72 -5.85
N GLN A 81 -15.92 4.28 -4.80
CA GLN A 81 -17.34 3.90 -4.85
C GLN A 81 -18.23 5.06 -5.30
N ALA A 82 -18.00 6.28 -4.79
CA ALA A 82 -18.76 7.47 -5.14
C ALA A 82 -18.57 7.91 -6.61
N ASN A 83 -17.49 7.48 -7.27
CA ASN A 83 -17.15 7.86 -8.65
C ASN A 83 -17.24 6.69 -9.66
N GLY A 84 -17.83 5.55 -9.27
CA GLY A 84 -17.93 4.38 -10.16
C GLY A 84 -16.57 3.76 -10.48
N CYS A 85 -15.60 3.89 -9.58
CA CYS A 85 -14.29 3.25 -9.66
C CYS A 85 -14.25 2.01 -8.77
N HIS A 86 -13.36 1.07 -9.10
CA HIS A 86 -12.96 0.01 -8.18
C HIS A 86 -11.90 0.54 -7.19
N ALA A 87 -11.78 -0.13 -6.05
CA ALA A 87 -10.70 0.09 -5.10
C ALA A 87 -10.10 -1.26 -4.69
N TRP A 88 -8.77 -1.32 -4.63
CA TRP A 88 -8.04 -2.45 -4.11
C TRP A 88 -7.05 -2.00 -3.06
N SER A 89 -6.93 -2.74 -1.96
CA SER A 89 -6.12 -2.34 -0.80
C SER A 89 -4.94 -3.28 -0.61
N MET A 90 -3.72 -2.77 -0.85
CA MET A 90 -2.50 -3.50 -0.47
C MET A 90 -2.46 -3.76 1.04
N PHE A 91 -2.99 -2.84 1.85
CA PHE A 91 -3.07 -3.00 3.30
C PHE A 91 -3.88 -4.24 3.70
N GLU A 92 -5.07 -4.41 3.12
CA GLU A 92 -5.91 -5.58 3.36
C GLU A 92 -5.25 -6.86 2.80
N ALA A 93 -4.66 -6.79 1.61
CA ALA A 93 -3.94 -7.90 0.98
C ALA A 93 -2.73 -8.38 1.80
N MET A 94 -2.08 -7.48 2.55
CA MET A 94 -1.01 -7.80 3.48
C MET A 94 -1.51 -8.38 4.82
N GLY A 95 -2.83 -8.48 5.01
CA GLY A 95 -3.47 -8.96 6.23
C GLY A 95 -3.71 -7.85 7.27
N GLY A 96 -3.78 -6.58 6.85
CA GLY A 96 -4.08 -5.45 7.73
C GLY A 96 -2.94 -5.06 8.67
N ALA A 97 -3.30 -4.52 9.82
CA ALA A 97 -2.36 -3.99 10.81
C ALA A 97 -1.24 -4.97 11.17
N GLY A 98 0.00 -4.49 11.13
CA GLY A 98 1.20 -5.28 11.38
C GLY A 98 1.61 -6.19 10.20
N GLY A 99 0.97 -6.04 9.05
CA GLY A 99 1.30 -6.75 7.81
C GLY A 99 2.76 -6.59 7.43
N ALA A 100 3.31 -5.37 7.52
CA ALA A 100 4.70 -5.08 7.24
C ALA A 100 5.66 -5.97 8.04
N TYR A 101 5.40 -6.15 9.33
CA TYR A 101 6.23 -6.99 10.21
C TYR A 101 6.10 -8.48 9.90
N ARG A 102 4.89 -8.95 9.56
CA ARG A 102 4.66 -10.35 9.18
C ARG A 102 5.35 -10.65 7.85
N TRP A 103 5.21 -9.77 6.87
CA TRP A 103 5.81 -9.93 5.54
C TRP A 103 7.34 -9.88 5.58
N ALA A 104 7.93 -9.05 6.44
CA ALA A 104 9.39 -9.02 6.62
C ALA A 104 9.95 -10.28 7.30
N ARG A 105 9.12 -11.01 8.05
CA ARG A 105 9.49 -12.27 8.72
C ARG A 105 9.08 -13.52 7.94
N HIS A 106 8.40 -13.34 6.81
CA HIS A 106 8.01 -14.45 5.94
C HIS A 106 9.26 -15.18 5.38
N ASN A 107 9.13 -16.42 4.97
CA ASN A 107 10.20 -17.18 4.34
C ASN A 107 9.74 -17.70 2.97
N PRO A 108 10.30 -17.21 1.83
CA PRO A 108 11.24 -16.07 1.74
C PRO A 108 10.61 -14.74 2.17
N PRO A 109 11.40 -13.75 2.62
CA PRO A 109 10.87 -12.46 3.03
C PRO A 109 10.11 -11.76 1.89
N LEU A 110 8.89 -11.30 2.17
CA LEU A 110 8.05 -10.57 1.22
C LEU A 110 8.27 -9.05 1.31
N MET A 111 8.85 -8.57 2.41
CA MET A 111 9.19 -7.18 2.63
C MET A 111 10.62 -7.07 3.12
N ALA A 112 11.31 -6.01 2.72
CA ALA A 112 12.67 -5.72 3.15
C ALA A 112 12.73 -5.38 4.64
N ARG A 113 13.94 -5.42 5.23
CA ARG A 113 14.14 -5.16 6.66
C ARG A 113 13.80 -3.74 7.09
N ASP A 114 13.71 -2.81 6.14
CA ASP A 114 13.32 -1.42 6.40
C ASP A 114 11.81 -1.25 6.66
N LEU A 115 11.01 -2.30 6.45
CA LEU A 115 9.56 -2.33 6.65
C LEU A 115 8.81 -1.33 5.75
N ILE A 116 9.38 -1.01 4.58
CA ILE A 116 8.84 -0.07 3.60
C ILE A 116 8.80 -0.70 2.20
N HIS A 117 9.92 -1.28 1.76
CA HIS A 117 10.05 -1.80 0.41
C HIS A 117 9.70 -3.28 0.35
N PHE A 118 9.01 -3.66 -0.72
CA PHE A 118 8.78 -5.08 -1.01
C PHE A 118 10.03 -5.72 -1.62
N THR A 119 10.20 -7.00 -1.36
CA THR A 119 11.16 -7.84 -2.08
C THR A 119 10.55 -8.30 -3.41
N VAL A 120 11.35 -8.93 -4.29
CA VAL A 120 10.83 -9.53 -5.52
C VAL A 120 9.70 -10.53 -5.23
N PRO A 121 9.84 -11.49 -4.29
CA PRO A 121 8.72 -12.35 -3.89
C PRO A 121 7.51 -11.58 -3.34
N GLY A 122 7.73 -10.44 -2.66
CA GLY A 122 6.66 -9.59 -2.16
C GLY A 122 5.84 -8.94 -3.27
N TYR A 123 6.50 -8.39 -4.29
CA TYR A 123 5.81 -7.85 -5.47
C TYR A 123 5.04 -8.93 -6.23
N GLN A 124 5.63 -10.11 -6.41
CA GLN A 124 4.95 -11.24 -7.03
C GLN A 124 3.70 -11.65 -6.25
N ARG A 125 3.80 -11.72 -4.93
CA ARG A 125 2.67 -12.05 -4.07
C ARG A 125 1.56 -10.99 -4.15
N LEU A 126 1.90 -9.70 -4.13
CA LEU A 126 0.91 -8.62 -4.30
C LEU A 126 0.21 -8.70 -5.65
N ALA A 127 0.96 -8.93 -6.74
CA ALA A 127 0.38 -9.05 -8.06
C ALA A 127 -0.59 -10.24 -8.16
N GLN A 128 -0.24 -11.39 -7.57
CA GLN A 128 -1.12 -12.56 -7.50
C GLN A 128 -2.41 -12.26 -6.73
N LEU A 129 -2.31 -11.63 -5.55
CA LEU A 129 -3.47 -11.28 -4.73
C LEU A 129 -4.37 -10.30 -5.47
N MET A 130 -3.79 -9.26 -6.09
CA MET A 130 -4.56 -8.28 -6.85
C MET A 130 -5.29 -8.93 -8.02
N ALA A 131 -4.62 -9.81 -8.77
CA ALA A 131 -5.25 -10.50 -9.87
C ALA A 131 -6.38 -11.42 -9.42
N GLN A 132 -6.21 -12.15 -8.31
CA GLN A 132 -7.25 -12.98 -7.73
C GLN A 132 -8.46 -12.16 -7.31
N ASP A 133 -8.23 -11.07 -6.57
CA ASP A 133 -9.30 -10.21 -6.04
C ASP A 133 -10.06 -9.46 -7.15
N LEU A 134 -9.38 -9.12 -8.25
CA LEU A 134 -9.97 -8.45 -9.41
C LEU A 134 -10.54 -9.43 -10.46
N GLY A 135 -10.43 -10.73 -10.22
CA GLY A 135 -10.91 -11.75 -11.16
C GLY A 135 -10.08 -11.81 -12.45
N TRP A 136 -8.85 -11.31 -12.43
CA TRP A 136 -7.94 -11.42 -13.57
C TRP A 136 -7.37 -12.83 -13.63
N GLY A 137 -7.63 -13.52 -14.75
CA GLY A 137 -7.22 -14.90 -14.92
C GLY A 137 -5.69 -15.10 -15.00
N PRO A 138 -5.23 -16.36 -14.88
CA PRO A 138 -3.81 -16.70 -14.91
C PRO A 138 -3.08 -16.27 -16.18
N ALA A 139 -3.78 -16.02 -17.27
CA ALA A 139 -3.20 -15.52 -18.52
C ALA A 139 -2.44 -14.19 -18.37
N LEU A 140 -2.71 -13.39 -17.36
CA LEU A 140 -1.95 -12.16 -17.05
C LEU A 140 -0.52 -12.45 -16.58
N PHE A 141 -0.25 -13.66 -16.12
CA PHE A 141 1.06 -14.10 -15.60
C PHE A 141 1.73 -15.12 -16.51
N ASP A 142 1.11 -15.43 -17.65
CA ASP A 142 1.71 -16.30 -18.65
C ASP A 142 2.81 -15.53 -19.38
N PRO A 143 4.09 -15.95 -19.31
CA PRO A 143 5.19 -15.31 -20.01
C PRO A 143 5.15 -15.56 -21.53
N SER A 144 4.11 -16.20 -22.05
CA SER A 144 3.94 -16.37 -23.48
C SER A 144 3.94 -15.01 -24.19
N PRO A 145 4.66 -14.85 -25.29
CA PRO A 145 4.71 -13.57 -25.98
C PRO A 145 3.31 -13.15 -26.42
N LEU A 146 2.98 -11.89 -26.14
CA LEU A 146 1.74 -11.28 -26.64
C LEU A 146 1.61 -11.57 -28.15
N PRO A 147 0.43 -11.94 -28.66
CA PRO A 147 0.23 -12.11 -30.07
C PRO A 147 0.66 -10.84 -30.81
N SER A 148 1.56 -10.98 -31.77
CA SER A 148 1.98 -9.86 -32.62
C SER A 148 0.73 -9.15 -33.16
N PRO A 149 0.68 -7.81 -33.13
CA PRO A 149 -0.41 -7.10 -33.77
C PRO A 149 -0.50 -7.56 -35.21
N ALA A 150 -1.65 -8.14 -35.60
CA ALA A 150 -1.91 -8.58 -36.96
C ALA A 150 -1.60 -7.40 -37.88
N ALA A 151 -0.68 -7.59 -38.79
CA ALA A 151 -0.38 -6.62 -39.84
C ALA A 151 -1.68 -6.44 -40.64
N ASN A 152 -2.38 -5.34 -40.38
CA ASN A 152 -3.46 -4.90 -41.24
C ASN A 152 -2.84 -4.55 -42.60
N ARG A 153 -3.01 -5.45 -43.58
CA ARG A 153 -2.79 -5.17 -45.02
C ARG A 153 -4.02 -4.44 -45.56
#